data_cac66e5c6f018fb0bf71aad071564695
#
_entry.id   cac66e5c6f018fb0bf71aad071564695
#
_cell.length_a   1.000
_cell.length_b   1.000
_cell.length_c   1.000
_cell.angle_alpha   90.00
_cell.angle_beta   90.00
_cell.angle_gamma   90.00
#
_symmetry.space_group_name_H-M   'P 1'
#
loop_
_entity.id
_entity.type
_entity.pdbx_description
1 polymer ?
#
loop_
_entity_poly.entity_id
_entity_poly.type
_entity_poly.pdbx_seq_one_letter_code
_entity_poly.pdbx_strand_id
1 'polypeptide(L)'
;MLRLSLITLHLFAVLLLCLSGCGDVPADRTYALWLEQAPTDSDWDRALPRPVQVRGGRPHKLQTFTDIDEDTVHTSTASCHHGSRIPEPVPVDVRAFYTDRELFLRLSWHDATRDQSMFDWEFDGESWRNTGQLEDGFGLLWDAKGQFNNFSCSYACHISDFGVNKANFHASNKMRMAQEKSWLDLWNWKAARTALLGFADDRFLDIEGMHGDTPGELFTENSRARLNGGLEIKPFAEGDAPVYDAERLPADEGFRPPGTLAPGYLIKRPVGGRADVSAVTRYENARWIVTLRRALQTGDPRDVVFVPGDEMGVAFGLALMDHSLYEHYASSTVERLVLLKP
;
A
#
# COMPACT_ATOMS: atom_id res chain seq x y z
N MET A 1 41.93 -44.86 -28.85
CA MET A 1 40.81 -44.85 -27.83
C MET A 1 41.00 -43.86 -26.70
N LEU A 2 42.25 -43.48 -26.29
CA LEU A 2 42.47 -42.55 -25.16
C LEU A 2 42.06 -41.08 -25.42
N ARG A 3 42.11 -40.61 -26.68
CA ARG A 3 41.80 -39.20 -27.01
C ARG A 3 40.31 -38.87 -27.03
N LEU A 4 39.44 -39.85 -27.29
CA LEU A 4 37.99 -39.64 -27.26
C LEU A 4 37.46 -39.55 -25.82
N SER A 5 38.09 -40.21 -24.87
CA SER A 5 37.71 -40.23 -23.45
C SER A 5 37.99 -38.92 -22.74
N LEU A 6 39.06 -38.17 -23.16
CA LEU A 6 39.38 -36.87 -22.56
C LEU A 6 38.41 -35.76 -23.02
N ILE A 7 37.97 -35.78 -24.28
CA ILE A 7 37.05 -34.78 -24.82
C ILE A 7 35.67 -34.94 -24.19
N THR A 8 35.18 -36.15 -24.01
CA THR A 8 33.92 -36.44 -23.33
C THR A 8 33.96 -36.04 -21.85
N LEU A 9 35.08 -36.22 -21.17
CA LEU A 9 35.23 -35.81 -19.77
C LEU A 9 35.24 -34.28 -19.61
N HIS A 10 35.85 -33.54 -20.52
CA HIS A 10 35.87 -32.08 -20.52
C HIS A 10 34.48 -31.49 -20.85
N LEU A 11 33.73 -32.08 -21.79
CA LEU A 11 32.37 -31.66 -22.10
C LEU A 11 31.41 -31.90 -20.91
N PHE A 12 31.57 -33.01 -20.19
CA PHE A 12 30.79 -33.31 -19.00
C PHE A 12 31.15 -32.39 -17.84
N ALA A 13 32.42 -32.03 -17.65
CA ALA A 13 32.84 -31.08 -16.63
C ALA A 13 32.36 -29.63 -16.92
N VAL A 14 32.37 -29.22 -18.20
CA VAL A 14 31.81 -27.91 -18.59
C VAL A 14 30.29 -27.88 -18.43
N LEU A 15 29.60 -28.98 -18.75
CA LEU A 15 28.14 -29.07 -18.57
C LEU A 15 27.78 -29.07 -17.10
N LEU A 16 28.54 -29.71 -16.22
CA LEU A 16 28.33 -29.65 -14.76
C LEU A 16 28.62 -28.27 -14.17
N LEU A 17 29.60 -27.54 -14.70
CA LEU A 17 29.90 -26.17 -14.28
C LEU A 17 28.83 -25.18 -14.72
N CYS A 18 28.10 -25.43 -15.80
CA CYS A 18 26.96 -24.62 -16.23
C CYS A 18 25.67 -24.89 -15.40
N LEU A 19 25.58 -26.04 -14.73
CA LEU A 19 24.41 -26.39 -13.88
C LEU A 19 24.54 -25.92 -12.43
N SER A 20 25.75 -25.52 -11.99
CA SER A 20 25.98 -25.05 -10.63
C SER A 20 25.78 -23.53 -10.41
N GLY A 21 25.30 -22.82 -11.44
CA GLY A 21 25.15 -21.36 -11.42
C GLY A 21 23.74 -20.80 -11.16
N CYS A 22 22.70 -21.64 -11.09
CA CYS A 22 21.38 -21.21 -10.66
C CYS A 22 21.25 -21.46 -9.15
N GLY A 23 21.85 -20.61 -8.33
CA GLY A 23 21.40 -20.52 -6.96
C GLY A 23 19.91 -20.17 -6.99
N ASP A 24 19.08 -20.93 -6.26
CA ASP A 24 17.66 -20.63 -6.14
C ASP A 24 17.52 -19.19 -5.63
N VAL A 25 16.95 -18.32 -6.43
CA VAL A 25 16.60 -16.95 -6.00
C VAL A 25 15.58 -17.10 -4.89
N PRO A 26 15.84 -16.58 -3.67
CA PRO A 26 14.90 -16.71 -2.59
C PRO A 26 13.52 -16.19 -2.98
N ALA A 27 12.51 -17.03 -2.73
CA ALA A 27 11.13 -16.75 -3.15
C ALA A 27 10.44 -15.63 -2.35
N ASP A 28 11.09 -15.13 -1.31
CA ASP A 28 10.63 -14.06 -0.42
C ASP A 28 11.28 -12.70 -0.72
N ARG A 29 11.98 -12.55 -1.85
CA ARG A 29 12.79 -11.35 -2.12
C ARG A 29 12.40 -10.65 -3.40
N THR A 30 12.32 -9.34 -3.31
CA THR A 30 12.30 -8.40 -4.43
C THR A 30 13.69 -7.81 -4.58
N TYR A 31 14.23 -7.82 -5.78
CA TYR A 31 15.55 -7.26 -6.05
C TYR A 31 15.44 -5.95 -6.81
N ALA A 32 16.05 -4.90 -6.26
CA ALA A 32 16.22 -3.63 -6.94
C ALA A 32 17.57 -3.62 -7.68
N LEU A 33 17.52 -3.34 -8.99
CA LEU A 33 18.71 -3.17 -9.81
C LEU A 33 19.17 -1.72 -9.79
N TRP A 34 20.47 -1.50 -9.79
CA TRP A 34 21.03 -0.16 -9.87
C TRP A 34 20.90 0.44 -11.26
N LEU A 35 20.64 1.74 -11.32
CA LEU A 35 20.66 2.56 -12.54
C LEU A 35 21.42 3.86 -12.26
N GLU A 36 22.08 4.38 -13.26
CA GLU A 36 22.76 5.69 -13.19
C GLU A 36 21.76 6.84 -13.05
N GLN A 37 20.57 6.68 -13.64
CA GLN A 37 19.50 7.68 -13.65
C GLN A 37 18.15 7.05 -13.34
N ALA A 38 17.14 7.87 -13.10
CA ALA A 38 15.77 7.41 -12.89
C ALA A 38 15.29 6.51 -14.04
N PRO A 39 14.56 5.42 -13.74
CA PRO A 39 14.11 4.48 -14.76
C PRO A 39 13.16 5.13 -15.75
N THR A 40 13.36 4.81 -17.02
CA THR A 40 12.43 5.08 -18.11
C THR A 40 11.38 3.98 -18.22
N ASP A 41 10.33 4.18 -19.03
CA ASP A 41 9.31 3.13 -19.22
C ASP A 41 9.91 1.83 -19.76
N SER A 42 10.91 1.88 -20.65
CA SER A 42 11.58 0.70 -21.18
C SER A 42 12.48 -0.04 -20.18
N ASP A 43 12.92 0.63 -19.11
CA ASP A 43 13.72 -0.02 -18.08
C ASP A 43 12.89 -1.02 -17.29
N TRP A 44 11.60 -0.75 -17.08
CA TRP A 44 10.75 -1.61 -16.29
C TRP A 44 10.56 -3.02 -16.86
N ASP A 45 10.77 -3.20 -18.16
CA ASP A 45 10.76 -4.52 -18.78
C ASP A 45 11.97 -5.38 -18.36
N ARG A 46 13.06 -4.73 -17.93
CA ARG A 46 14.29 -5.39 -17.45
C ARG A 46 14.29 -5.61 -15.94
N ALA A 47 13.38 -4.97 -15.21
CA ALA A 47 13.26 -5.17 -13.76
C ALA A 47 12.90 -6.62 -13.46
N LEU A 48 13.43 -7.13 -12.36
CA LEU A 48 13.11 -8.48 -11.91
C LEU A 48 11.71 -8.47 -11.28
N PRO A 49 10.72 -9.18 -11.85
CA PRO A 49 9.37 -9.20 -11.30
C PRO A 49 9.30 -10.08 -10.06
N ARG A 50 8.57 -9.61 -9.06
CA ARG A 50 8.22 -10.38 -7.87
C ARG A 50 6.71 -10.38 -7.68
N PRO A 51 6.00 -11.50 -7.93
CA PRO A 51 4.58 -11.61 -7.64
C PRO A 51 4.37 -11.79 -6.13
N VAL A 52 4.01 -10.73 -5.45
CA VAL A 52 3.60 -10.77 -4.04
C VAL A 52 2.13 -11.16 -3.99
N GLN A 53 1.81 -12.26 -3.29
CA GLN A 53 0.43 -12.70 -3.13
C GLN A 53 -0.21 -12.00 -1.95
N VAL A 54 -1.22 -11.18 -2.23
CA VAL A 54 -2.08 -10.62 -1.18
C VAL A 54 -3.40 -11.38 -1.14
N ARG A 55 -3.83 -11.72 0.06
CA ARG A 55 -4.98 -12.60 0.26
C ARG A 55 -5.97 -11.99 1.23
N GLY A 56 -7.23 -12.21 0.96
CA GLY A 56 -8.26 -12.11 1.97
C GLY A 56 -8.02 -13.15 3.07
N GLY A 57 -8.15 -12.75 4.33
CA GLY A 57 -7.90 -13.65 5.47
C GLY A 57 -8.91 -14.75 5.57
N ARG A 58 -8.46 -15.92 6.00
CA ARG A 58 -9.35 -16.94 6.51
C ARG A 58 -9.64 -16.65 7.97
N PRO A 59 -10.90 -16.54 8.40
CA PRO A 59 -11.22 -16.70 9.80
C PRO A 59 -10.72 -18.09 10.21
N HIS A 60 -9.72 -18.15 11.07
CA HIS A 60 -9.14 -19.41 11.49
C HIS A 60 -10.13 -20.14 12.39
N LYS A 61 -10.87 -21.10 11.84
CA LYS A 61 -11.87 -21.89 12.58
C LYS A 61 -12.95 -21.08 13.32
N LEU A 62 -12.99 -19.77 13.11
CA LEU A 62 -13.96 -18.92 13.79
C LEU A 62 -15.32 -19.11 13.13
N GLN A 63 -16.16 -19.86 13.79
CA GLN A 63 -17.58 -19.95 13.43
C GLN A 63 -18.42 -18.91 14.17
N THR A 64 -17.89 -18.38 15.26
CA THR A 64 -18.54 -17.37 16.09
C THR A 64 -17.51 -16.39 16.66
N PHE A 65 -17.92 -15.16 16.97
CA PHE A 65 -17.07 -14.18 17.64
C PHE A 65 -16.64 -14.58 19.06
N THR A 66 -17.20 -15.67 19.61
CA THR A 66 -16.82 -16.18 20.93
C THR A 66 -15.45 -16.83 20.95
N ASP A 67 -14.96 -17.24 19.80
CA ASP A 67 -13.69 -17.96 19.66
C ASP A 67 -12.53 -17.05 19.32
N ILE A 68 -12.74 -15.72 19.37
CA ILE A 68 -11.72 -14.72 19.04
C ILE A 68 -10.97 -14.34 20.31
N ASP A 69 -9.69 -14.58 20.30
CA ASP A 69 -8.70 -14.05 21.23
C ASP A 69 -7.57 -13.33 20.45
N GLU A 70 -6.61 -12.76 21.15
CA GLU A 70 -5.49 -12.05 20.51
C GLU A 70 -4.71 -12.94 19.55
N ASP A 71 -4.36 -14.14 19.94
CA ASP A 71 -3.60 -15.07 19.11
C ASP A 71 -4.39 -15.48 17.87
N THR A 72 -5.69 -15.70 18.03
CA THR A 72 -6.58 -16.06 16.94
C THR A 72 -6.72 -14.94 15.94
N VAL A 73 -6.84 -13.69 16.39
CA VAL A 73 -6.89 -12.50 15.51
C VAL A 73 -5.58 -12.37 14.73
N HIS A 74 -4.44 -12.46 15.39
CA HIS A 74 -3.14 -12.34 14.75
C HIS A 74 -2.85 -13.44 13.73
N THR A 75 -3.36 -14.64 13.96
CA THR A 75 -3.10 -15.78 13.07
C THR A 75 -4.15 -15.96 11.98
N SER A 76 -5.37 -15.47 12.20
CA SER A 76 -6.51 -15.76 11.32
C SER A 76 -6.87 -14.67 10.34
N THR A 77 -6.51 -13.41 10.62
CA THR A 77 -6.89 -12.29 9.77
C THR A 77 -5.70 -11.81 8.95
N ALA A 78 -5.39 -12.48 7.87
CA ALA A 78 -4.51 -11.90 6.84
C ALA A 78 -5.21 -10.72 6.13
N SER A 79 -6.51 -10.57 6.32
CA SER A 79 -7.28 -9.41 5.92
C SER A 79 -8.56 -9.34 6.74
N CYS A 80 -9.11 -8.16 6.88
CA CYS A 80 -10.36 -7.92 7.60
C CYS A 80 -11.59 -8.19 6.71
N HIS A 81 -11.62 -9.28 6.00
CA HIS A 81 -12.80 -9.65 5.22
C HIS A 81 -13.89 -10.25 6.10
N HIS A 82 -15.09 -9.67 5.99
CA HIS A 82 -16.28 -10.14 6.65
C HIS A 82 -17.17 -10.85 5.67
N GLY A 83 -17.50 -12.05 5.96
CA GLY A 83 -18.43 -12.81 5.17
C GLY A 83 -18.04 -14.26 5.01
N SER A 84 -18.95 -15.03 4.43
CA SER A 84 -18.79 -16.46 4.23
C SER A 84 -17.83 -16.84 3.11
N ARG A 85 -17.43 -15.87 2.27
CA ARG A 85 -16.60 -16.13 1.09
C ARG A 85 -15.31 -15.33 1.16
N ILE A 86 -14.21 -16.04 1.14
CA ILE A 86 -12.88 -15.45 1.05
C ILE A 86 -12.60 -15.18 -0.42
N PRO A 87 -12.23 -13.95 -0.77
CA PRO A 87 -11.88 -13.64 -2.15
C PRO A 87 -10.62 -14.38 -2.60
N GLU A 88 -10.52 -14.58 -3.91
CA GLU A 88 -9.32 -15.15 -4.50
C GLU A 88 -8.10 -14.25 -4.26
N PRO A 89 -6.90 -14.83 -4.10
CA PRO A 89 -5.69 -14.05 -3.96
C PRO A 89 -5.45 -13.13 -5.15
N VAL A 90 -4.99 -11.92 -4.88
CA VAL A 90 -4.58 -10.97 -5.91
C VAL A 90 -3.05 -10.97 -6.00
N PRO A 91 -2.45 -11.32 -7.14
CA PRO A 91 -1.03 -11.18 -7.36
C PRO A 91 -0.69 -9.70 -7.65
N VAL A 92 0.18 -9.11 -6.85
CA VAL A 92 0.77 -7.80 -7.10
C VAL A 92 2.17 -7.99 -7.65
N ASP A 93 2.42 -7.58 -8.88
CA ASP A 93 3.76 -7.57 -9.47
C ASP A 93 4.55 -6.40 -8.90
N VAL A 94 5.61 -6.71 -8.17
CA VAL A 94 6.49 -5.73 -7.54
C VAL A 94 7.82 -5.72 -8.28
N ARG A 95 8.25 -4.54 -8.73
CA ARG A 95 9.53 -4.33 -9.43
C ARG A 95 10.25 -3.16 -8.82
N ALA A 96 11.57 -3.19 -8.80
CA ALA A 96 12.36 -2.14 -8.19
C ALA A 96 13.63 -1.82 -8.96
N PHE A 97 13.95 -0.53 -8.98
CA PHE A 97 15.23 0.03 -9.35
C PHE A 97 15.69 1.00 -8.26
N TYR A 98 16.96 1.32 -8.27
CA TYR A 98 17.48 2.39 -7.44
C TYR A 98 18.64 3.10 -8.12
N THR A 99 18.88 4.33 -7.71
CA THR A 99 20.07 5.11 -8.06
C THR A 99 20.91 5.33 -6.80
N ASP A 100 21.97 6.07 -6.87
CA ASP A 100 22.79 6.41 -5.69
C ASP A 100 22.00 7.18 -4.61
N ARG A 101 20.83 7.71 -4.95
CA ARG A 101 20.05 8.57 -4.05
C ARG A 101 18.63 8.11 -3.79
N GLU A 102 18.02 7.39 -4.72
CA GLU A 102 16.58 7.16 -4.72
C GLU A 102 16.22 5.72 -5.05
N LEU A 103 15.18 5.25 -4.40
CA LEU A 103 14.47 4.02 -4.72
C LEU A 103 13.30 4.35 -5.65
N PHE A 104 13.07 3.48 -6.62
CA PHE A 104 11.90 3.42 -7.49
C PHE A 104 11.25 2.06 -7.36
N LEU A 105 10.01 2.05 -6.88
CA LEU A 105 9.25 0.83 -6.65
C LEU A 105 7.96 0.89 -7.46
N ARG A 106 7.74 -0.10 -8.35
CA ARG A 106 6.52 -0.21 -9.14
C ARG A 106 5.69 -1.38 -8.64
N LEU A 107 4.44 -1.08 -8.31
CA LEU A 107 3.41 -2.07 -8.01
C LEU A 107 2.41 -2.11 -9.15
N SER A 108 1.99 -3.32 -9.55
CA SER A 108 0.97 -3.49 -10.58
C SER A 108 0.08 -4.69 -10.27
N TRP A 109 -1.23 -4.48 -10.25
CA TRP A 109 -2.22 -5.54 -9.98
C TRP A 109 -3.42 -5.40 -10.89
N HIS A 110 -4.10 -6.53 -11.12
CA HIS A 110 -5.36 -6.54 -11.83
C HIS A 110 -6.47 -6.03 -10.91
N ASP A 111 -7.28 -5.15 -11.44
CA ASP A 111 -8.47 -4.61 -10.82
C ASP A 111 -9.50 -4.37 -11.90
N ALA A 112 -10.69 -4.93 -11.76
CA ALA A 112 -11.72 -4.84 -12.79
C ALA A 112 -12.36 -3.45 -12.84
N THR A 113 -12.30 -2.69 -11.75
CA THR A 113 -12.88 -1.37 -11.61
C THR A 113 -11.80 -0.33 -11.33
N ARG A 114 -12.07 0.91 -11.61
CA ARG A 114 -11.21 2.04 -11.34
C ARG A 114 -11.88 2.92 -10.30
N ASP A 115 -11.68 2.58 -9.04
CA ASP A 115 -12.39 3.26 -7.96
C ASP A 115 -11.58 4.46 -7.44
N GLN A 116 -11.90 5.64 -7.96
CA GLN A 116 -11.26 6.93 -7.67
C GLN A 116 -12.21 7.92 -6.99
N SER A 117 -13.26 7.43 -6.38
CA SER A 117 -14.25 8.23 -5.65
C SER A 117 -14.18 7.87 -4.16
N MET A 118 -14.20 8.86 -3.31
CA MET A 118 -14.17 8.65 -1.87
C MET A 118 -15.25 9.48 -1.20
N PHE A 119 -16.45 8.86 -1.02
CA PHE A 119 -17.63 9.52 -0.49
C PHE A 119 -18.00 10.80 -1.24
N ASP A 120 -17.80 10.82 -2.56
CA ASP A 120 -18.13 11.96 -3.38
C ASP A 120 -19.62 12.30 -3.28
N TRP A 121 -19.94 13.54 -3.51
CA TRP A 121 -21.29 14.04 -3.53
C TRP A 121 -21.79 14.16 -4.97
N GLU A 122 -22.98 13.68 -5.24
CA GLU A 122 -23.66 13.82 -6.51
C GLU A 122 -24.88 14.72 -6.37
N PHE A 123 -25.05 15.68 -7.27
CA PHE A 123 -26.20 16.55 -7.34
C PHE A 123 -27.29 15.89 -8.19
N ASP A 124 -28.48 15.66 -7.62
CA ASP A 124 -29.59 15.01 -8.33
C ASP A 124 -30.51 15.97 -9.10
N GLY A 125 -30.22 17.26 -9.07
CA GLY A 125 -31.03 18.35 -9.61
C GLY A 125 -31.74 19.18 -8.57
N GLU A 126 -31.86 18.67 -7.34
CA GLU A 126 -32.50 19.36 -6.23
C GLU A 126 -31.60 19.42 -5.00
N SER A 127 -30.84 18.37 -4.75
CA SER A 127 -29.99 18.23 -3.57
C SER A 127 -28.72 17.46 -3.84
N TRP A 128 -27.73 17.62 -2.96
CA TRP A 128 -26.53 16.80 -2.94
C TRP A 128 -26.76 15.52 -2.14
N ARG A 129 -26.37 14.39 -2.71
CA ARG A 129 -26.40 13.08 -2.07
C ARG A 129 -25.00 12.48 -2.04
N ASN A 130 -24.61 11.92 -0.90
CA ASN A 130 -23.36 11.19 -0.80
C ASN A 130 -23.48 9.88 -1.59
N THR A 131 -22.50 9.60 -2.44
CA THR A 131 -22.51 8.40 -3.29
C THR A 131 -22.25 7.13 -2.50
N GLY A 132 -21.59 7.21 -1.35
CA GLY A 132 -21.15 6.05 -0.59
C GLY A 132 -19.99 5.28 -1.24
N GLN A 133 -19.47 5.78 -2.37
CA GLN A 133 -18.35 5.14 -3.08
C GLN A 133 -17.09 5.17 -2.25
N LEU A 134 -16.28 4.14 -2.38
CA LEU A 134 -14.98 3.98 -1.74
C LEU A 134 -13.89 3.87 -2.79
N GLU A 135 -12.69 4.30 -2.44
CA GLU A 135 -11.55 4.30 -3.36
C GLU A 135 -10.71 3.02 -3.25
N ASP A 136 -9.94 2.77 -4.31
CA ASP A 136 -8.85 1.80 -4.27
C ASP A 136 -7.65 2.36 -3.54
N GLY A 137 -6.80 1.47 -3.02
CA GLY A 137 -5.60 1.90 -2.34
C GLY A 137 -4.64 0.76 -2.02
N PHE A 138 -3.49 1.12 -1.50
CA PHE A 138 -2.59 0.17 -0.84
C PHE A 138 -1.82 0.82 0.31
N GLY A 139 -1.35 -0.04 1.21
CA GLY A 139 -0.37 0.30 2.22
C GLY A 139 0.86 -0.59 2.08
N LEU A 140 2.04 0.02 2.06
CA LEU A 140 3.33 -0.65 2.21
C LEU A 140 3.85 -0.37 3.61
N LEU A 141 4.05 -1.43 4.38
CA LEU A 141 4.59 -1.39 5.72
C LEU A 141 6.04 -1.87 5.67
N TRP A 142 6.96 -1.10 6.22
CA TRP A 142 8.38 -1.43 6.26
C TRP A 142 8.85 -1.65 7.68
N ASP A 143 9.56 -2.75 7.92
CA ASP A 143 10.28 -2.98 9.17
C ASP A 143 11.58 -2.17 9.17
N ALA A 144 11.47 -0.89 9.43
CA ALA A 144 12.58 0.07 9.34
C ALA A 144 13.76 -0.26 10.27
N LYS A 145 13.53 -1.03 11.31
CA LYS A 145 14.56 -1.40 12.30
C LYS A 145 14.97 -2.86 12.30
N GLY A 146 14.36 -3.68 11.45
CA GLY A 146 14.60 -5.12 11.46
C GLY A 146 14.18 -5.78 12.79
N GLN A 147 13.08 -5.31 13.37
CA GLN A 147 12.60 -5.75 14.69
C GLN A 147 11.82 -7.07 14.63
N PHE A 148 11.37 -7.47 13.46
CA PHE A 148 10.49 -8.60 13.29
C PHE A 148 11.17 -9.74 12.53
N ASN A 149 11.28 -10.90 13.15
CA ASN A 149 11.84 -12.10 12.52
C ASN A 149 10.93 -12.66 11.41
N ASN A 150 9.61 -12.52 11.56
CA ASN A 150 8.59 -13.02 10.65
C ASN A 150 7.61 -11.90 10.30
N PHE A 151 8.14 -10.81 9.73
CA PHE A 151 7.33 -9.67 9.40
C PHE A 151 6.41 -9.96 8.20
N SER A 152 5.13 -9.77 8.40
CA SER A 152 4.15 -9.67 7.32
C SER A 152 3.09 -8.64 7.70
N CYS A 153 2.35 -8.12 6.73
CA CYS A 153 1.30 -7.15 7.01
C CYS A 153 0.30 -7.67 8.05
N SER A 154 -0.11 -8.92 7.93
CA SER A 154 -1.07 -9.52 8.86
C SER A 154 -0.53 -9.71 10.28
N TYR A 155 0.76 -9.85 10.45
CA TYR A 155 1.38 -10.06 11.77
C TYR A 155 1.63 -8.74 12.51
N ALA A 156 1.99 -7.70 11.78
CA ALA A 156 2.50 -6.48 12.38
C ALA A 156 1.42 -5.47 12.78
N CYS A 157 0.31 -5.40 12.06
CA CYS A 157 -0.61 -4.27 12.19
C CYS A 157 -1.98 -4.59 12.77
N HIS A 158 -2.26 -5.83 13.13
CA HIS A 158 -3.50 -6.19 13.80
C HIS A 158 -3.29 -6.43 15.29
N ILE A 159 -4.11 -5.82 16.08
CA ILE A 159 -3.94 -5.50 17.45
C ILE A 159 -4.81 -6.35 18.34
N SER A 160 -4.37 -6.38 19.58
CA SER A 160 -5.06 -6.92 20.75
C SER A 160 -6.53 -6.51 20.93
N ASP A 161 -6.90 -5.31 20.49
CA ASP A 161 -8.30 -4.85 20.59
C ASP A 161 -9.19 -5.36 19.47
N PHE A 162 -8.60 -5.95 18.46
CA PHE A 162 -9.31 -6.37 17.29
C PHE A 162 -10.08 -7.66 17.61
N GLY A 163 -11.38 -7.59 17.63
CA GLY A 163 -12.23 -8.73 17.92
C GLY A 163 -12.50 -9.02 19.41
N VAL A 164 -11.89 -8.29 20.32
CA VAL A 164 -12.18 -8.43 21.76
C VAL A 164 -13.60 -7.95 22.09
N ASN A 165 -14.11 -7.00 21.34
CA ASN A 165 -15.48 -6.51 21.51
C ASN A 165 -16.42 -7.14 20.47
N LYS A 166 -17.20 -8.13 20.90
CA LYS A 166 -18.17 -8.83 20.05
C LYS A 166 -19.22 -7.95 19.41
N ALA A 167 -19.56 -6.82 20.03
CA ALA A 167 -20.55 -5.88 19.51
C ALA A 167 -19.97 -4.99 18.41
N ASN A 168 -18.65 -4.84 18.41
CA ASN A 168 -17.92 -3.96 17.50
C ASN A 168 -16.59 -4.60 17.07
N PHE A 169 -16.67 -5.71 16.38
CA PHE A 169 -15.47 -6.43 15.88
C PHE A 169 -14.48 -5.51 15.14
N HIS A 170 -14.96 -4.43 14.55
CA HIS A 170 -14.16 -3.39 13.91
C HIS A 170 -14.22 -2.04 14.61
N ALA A 171 -14.72 -1.96 15.83
CA ALA A 171 -14.82 -0.67 16.52
C ALA A 171 -13.45 -0.03 16.79
N SER A 172 -12.42 -0.82 16.83
CA SER A 172 -11.03 -0.33 16.88
C SER A 172 -10.43 -0.36 15.49
N ASN A 173 -10.81 0.55 14.63
CA ASN A 173 -10.21 0.78 13.32
C ASN A 173 -8.77 1.32 13.41
N LYS A 174 -8.18 1.30 14.57
CA LYS A 174 -6.85 1.83 14.78
C LYS A 174 -5.84 0.72 14.52
N MET A 175 -5.28 0.73 13.34
CA MET A 175 -4.01 0.04 13.12
C MET A 175 -3.01 0.58 14.14
N ARG A 176 -2.40 -0.27 14.92
CA ARG A 176 -1.36 0.06 15.89
C ARG A 176 -0.49 -1.16 16.16
N MET A 177 0.71 -0.93 16.66
CA MET A 177 1.62 -2.01 17.02
C MET A 177 1.18 -2.69 18.31
N ALA A 178 1.38 -4.00 18.39
CA ALA A 178 1.17 -4.75 19.63
C ALA A 178 2.32 -4.55 20.65
N GLN A 179 3.49 -4.11 20.21
CA GLN A 179 4.70 -3.98 21.03
C GLN A 179 5.02 -2.51 21.29
N GLU A 180 5.24 -2.18 22.54
CA GLU A 180 5.77 -0.87 22.92
C GLU A 180 7.16 -0.63 22.31
N LYS A 181 7.45 0.64 21.98
CA LYS A 181 8.74 1.10 21.43
C LYS A 181 9.10 0.52 20.06
N SER A 182 8.16 -0.12 19.40
CA SER A 182 8.29 -0.53 18.01
C SER A 182 7.48 0.38 17.10
N TRP A 183 7.91 0.52 15.86
CA TRP A 183 7.15 1.22 14.83
C TRP A 183 7.47 0.65 13.46
N LEU A 184 6.58 0.93 12.51
CA LEU A 184 6.72 0.64 11.10
C LEU A 184 6.62 1.93 10.32
N ASP A 185 7.45 2.08 9.30
CA ASP A 185 7.25 3.08 8.26
C ASP A 185 6.09 2.61 7.35
N LEU A 186 5.19 3.49 6.95
CA LEU A 186 3.99 3.17 6.20
C LEU A 186 3.80 4.15 5.04
N TRP A 187 3.90 3.66 3.81
CA TRP A 187 3.55 4.40 2.62
C TRP A 187 2.12 4.06 2.19
N ASN A 188 1.25 5.03 2.27
CA ASN A 188 -0.18 4.83 2.03
C ASN A 188 -0.65 5.58 0.79
N TRP A 189 -0.86 4.84 -0.30
CA TRP A 189 -1.41 5.37 -1.54
C TRP A 189 -2.92 5.15 -1.60
N LYS A 190 -3.65 6.17 -2.09
CA LYS A 190 -5.11 6.21 -2.21
C LYS A 190 -5.50 6.80 -3.55
N ALA A 191 -6.34 6.10 -4.31
CA ALA A 191 -6.67 6.45 -5.68
C ALA A 191 -7.43 7.79 -5.82
N ALA A 192 -8.31 8.10 -4.88
CA ALA A 192 -9.05 9.36 -4.88
C ALA A 192 -8.30 10.50 -4.18
N ARG A 193 -7.52 10.20 -3.14
CA ARG A 193 -7.00 11.24 -2.24
C ARG A 193 -5.53 11.58 -2.47
N THR A 194 -4.67 10.60 -2.71
CA THR A 194 -3.22 10.86 -2.85
C THR A 194 -2.74 10.79 -4.30
N ALA A 195 -3.34 9.91 -5.12
CA ALA A 195 -2.93 9.74 -6.50
C ALA A 195 -3.05 11.02 -7.34
N LEU A 196 -4.10 11.80 -7.10
CA LEU A 196 -4.37 13.05 -7.80
C LEU A 196 -3.25 14.08 -7.63
N LEU A 197 -2.53 14.00 -6.52
CA LEU A 197 -1.44 14.91 -6.17
C LEU A 197 -0.07 14.34 -6.44
N GLY A 198 -0.02 13.09 -6.89
CA GLY A 198 1.22 12.44 -7.22
C GLY A 198 2.06 12.04 -6.00
N PHE A 199 1.44 11.61 -4.90
CA PHE A 199 2.16 11.13 -3.73
C PHE A 199 1.51 9.90 -3.10
N ALA A 200 2.24 9.20 -2.24
CA ALA A 200 1.71 8.31 -1.22
C ALA A 200 1.98 8.96 0.14
N ASP A 201 0.98 8.96 1.02
CA ASP A 201 1.08 9.59 2.33
C ASP A 201 2.10 8.84 3.19
N ASP A 202 3.25 9.46 3.45
CA ASP A 202 4.31 8.89 4.27
C ASP A 202 3.97 9.06 5.75
N ARG A 203 3.93 7.93 6.45
CA ARG A 203 3.37 7.78 7.78
C ARG A 203 4.17 6.77 8.58
N PHE A 204 3.94 6.73 9.86
CA PHE A 204 4.40 5.63 10.70
C PHE A 204 3.27 5.04 11.53
N LEU A 205 3.45 3.79 11.93
CA LEU A 205 2.56 3.04 12.79
C LEU A 205 3.28 2.68 14.08
N ASP A 206 2.70 3.01 15.22
CA ASP A 206 3.20 2.64 16.54
C ASP A 206 2.09 2.07 17.44
N ILE A 207 2.32 1.97 18.74
CA ILE A 207 1.33 1.45 19.70
C ILE A 207 0.10 2.38 19.84
N GLU A 208 0.24 3.66 19.55
CA GLU A 208 -0.86 4.61 19.63
C GLU A 208 -1.70 4.65 18.35
N GLY A 209 -1.15 4.11 17.27
CA GLY A 209 -1.85 4.03 15.99
C GLY A 209 -1.02 4.54 14.82
N MET A 210 -1.74 5.04 13.83
CA MET A 210 -1.17 5.51 12.58
C MET A 210 -1.05 7.04 12.59
N HIS A 211 0.16 7.53 12.37
CA HIS A 211 0.52 8.95 12.42
C HIS A 211 1.12 9.40 11.10
N GLY A 212 0.93 10.66 10.74
CA GLY A 212 1.67 11.27 9.64
C GLY A 212 3.06 11.70 10.11
N ASP A 213 4.08 11.57 9.29
CA ASP A 213 5.45 11.96 9.63
C ASP A 213 5.59 13.45 9.92
N THR A 214 4.73 14.23 9.33
CA THR A 214 4.54 15.61 9.71
C THR A 214 3.12 15.79 10.24
N PRO A 215 2.92 16.43 11.41
CA PRO A 215 1.60 16.70 11.95
C PRO A 215 0.73 17.54 11.02
N GLY A 216 -0.57 17.32 11.09
CA GLY A 216 -1.59 18.09 10.39
C GLY A 216 -2.54 17.22 9.58
N GLU A 217 -3.74 17.75 9.32
CA GLU A 217 -4.76 17.09 8.53
C GLU A 217 -4.51 17.31 7.04
N LEU A 218 -4.33 16.23 6.28
CA LEU A 218 -4.27 16.28 4.81
C LEU A 218 -5.64 16.13 4.17
N PHE A 219 -6.52 15.39 4.82
CA PHE A 219 -7.84 15.05 4.29
C PHE A 219 -8.91 15.56 5.23
N THR A 220 -9.72 16.47 4.76
CA THR A 220 -10.86 17.00 5.53
C THR A 220 -12.14 16.58 4.83
N GLU A 221 -13.07 15.97 5.56
CA GLU A 221 -14.37 15.62 5.01
C GLU A 221 -15.09 16.87 4.47
N ASN A 222 -15.59 16.78 3.25
CA ASN A 222 -16.41 17.82 2.63
C ASN A 222 -17.86 17.66 3.04
N SER A 223 -18.08 17.61 4.34
CA SER A 223 -19.40 17.44 4.95
C SER A 223 -19.52 18.18 6.27
N ARG A 224 -20.75 18.45 6.69
CA ARG A 224 -21.08 18.96 8.01
C ARG A 224 -22.34 18.28 8.55
N ALA A 225 -22.45 18.19 9.87
CA ALA A 225 -23.65 17.68 10.51
C ALA A 225 -24.82 18.68 10.35
N ARG A 226 -26.00 18.19 10.01
CA ARG A 226 -27.25 18.97 10.02
C ARG A 226 -27.79 19.09 11.45
N LEU A 227 -28.49 20.15 11.74
CA LEU A 227 -29.16 20.36 13.04
C LEU A 227 -30.19 19.29 13.38
N ASN A 228 -30.82 18.71 12.37
CA ASN A 228 -31.80 17.64 12.49
C ASN A 228 -31.24 16.23 12.35
N GLY A 229 -29.92 16.09 12.36
CA GLY A 229 -29.22 14.83 12.09
C GLY A 229 -28.95 14.62 10.60
N GLY A 230 -28.05 13.66 10.32
CA GLY A 230 -27.54 13.39 8.97
C GLY A 230 -26.37 14.31 8.60
N LEU A 231 -25.88 14.14 7.37
CA LEU A 231 -24.76 14.90 6.81
C LEU A 231 -25.25 15.73 5.62
N GLU A 232 -24.58 16.81 5.35
CA GLU A 232 -24.73 17.61 4.14
C GLU A 232 -23.36 18.05 3.63
N ILE A 233 -23.25 18.37 2.34
CA ILE A 233 -22.03 18.90 1.74
C ILE A 233 -21.60 20.17 2.48
N LYS A 234 -20.33 20.25 2.82
CA LYS A 234 -19.74 21.43 3.45
C LYS A 234 -19.39 22.44 2.35
N PRO A 235 -19.82 23.70 2.45
CA PRO A 235 -19.33 24.75 1.58
C PRO A 235 -17.81 24.84 1.69
N PHE A 236 -17.13 25.08 0.57
CA PHE A 236 -15.69 25.34 0.60
C PHE A 236 -15.45 26.66 1.35
N ALA A 237 -14.62 26.61 2.40
CA ALA A 237 -14.23 27.78 3.14
C ALA A 237 -13.17 28.58 2.38
N GLU A 238 -13.24 29.92 2.49
CA GLU A 238 -12.19 30.79 2.02
C GLU A 238 -10.87 30.46 2.73
N GLY A 239 -9.80 30.23 1.96
CA GLY A 239 -8.49 29.82 2.49
C GLY A 239 -8.27 28.31 2.64
N ASP A 240 -9.29 27.45 2.45
CA ASP A 240 -9.05 26.06 2.21
C ASP A 240 -8.24 25.92 0.91
N ALA A 241 -7.04 25.39 0.99
CA ALA A 241 -6.22 25.13 -0.18
C ALA A 241 -6.36 23.67 -0.60
N PRO A 242 -7.41 23.28 -1.28
CA PRO A 242 -7.46 21.96 -1.85
C PRO A 242 -6.58 21.96 -3.06
N VAL A 243 -6.14 20.82 -3.35
CA VAL A 243 -5.03 20.64 -4.22
C VAL A 243 -5.43 20.50 -5.67
N TYR A 244 -6.67 20.37 -5.99
CA TYR A 244 -7.14 20.60 -7.33
C TYR A 244 -8.33 21.56 -7.32
N ASP A 245 -8.00 22.79 -7.62
CA ASP A 245 -8.98 23.88 -7.65
C ASP A 245 -10.03 23.70 -8.75
N ALA A 246 -9.72 22.95 -9.80
CA ALA A 246 -10.58 22.80 -10.97
C ALA A 246 -11.91 22.07 -10.67
N GLU A 247 -11.98 21.30 -9.60
CA GLU A 247 -13.19 20.56 -9.20
C GLU A 247 -13.89 21.17 -7.99
N ARG A 248 -13.41 22.29 -7.50
CA ARG A 248 -14.09 23.08 -6.48
C ARG A 248 -15.22 23.86 -7.09
N LEU A 249 -16.37 23.28 -7.01
CA LEU A 249 -17.59 24.04 -7.22
C LEU A 249 -18.13 24.44 -5.85
N PRO A 250 -18.24 25.75 -5.55
CA PRO A 250 -18.96 26.21 -4.38
C PRO A 250 -20.34 25.56 -4.36
N ALA A 251 -20.76 25.04 -3.21
CA ALA A 251 -22.00 24.27 -3.12
C ALA A 251 -23.25 25.05 -3.52
N ASP A 252 -23.15 26.37 -3.55
CA ASP A 252 -24.27 27.31 -3.68
C ASP A 252 -24.20 28.21 -4.91
N GLU A 253 -23.15 28.19 -5.71
CA GLU A 253 -22.98 29.07 -6.84
C GLU A 253 -23.17 28.39 -8.20
N GLY A 254 -24.06 28.95 -9.02
CA GLY A 254 -24.22 28.62 -10.42
C GLY A 254 -25.13 27.43 -10.72
N PHE A 255 -25.43 27.28 -12.02
CA PHE A 255 -26.23 26.17 -12.55
C PHE A 255 -25.44 24.88 -12.52
N ARG A 256 -25.99 23.87 -11.89
CA ARG A 256 -25.45 22.50 -11.83
C ARG A 256 -26.43 21.52 -12.46
N PRO A 257 -26.07 20.84 -13.51
CA PRO A 257 -26.90 19.75 -14.04
C PRO A 257 -26.92 18.58 -13.05
N PRO A 258 -28.01 17.77 -13.06
CA PRO A 258 -28.02 16.49 -12.38
C PRO A 258 -26.83 15.63 -12.81
N GLY A 259 -26.20 14.91 -11.87
CA GLY A 259 -24.98 14.14 -12.09
C GLY A 259 -23.67 14.93 -11.89
N THR A 260 -23.77 16.22 -11.51
CA THR A 260 -22.57 16.97 -11.09
C THR A 260 -21.98 16.35 -9.84
N LEU A 261 -20.66 16.07 -9.87
CA LEU A 261 -19.94 15.53 -8.71
C LEU A 261 -19.19 16.63 -7.96
N ALA A 262 -19.10 16.47 -6.66
CA ALA A 262 -18.19 17.22 -5.79
C ALA A 262 -17.41 16.23 -4.91
N PRO A 263 -16.12 16.51 -4.64
CA PRO A 263 -15.30 15.59 -3.88
C PRO A 263 -15.80 15.40 -2.47
N GLY A 264 -15.73 14.17 -1.95
CA GLY A 264 -16.08 13.86 -0.56
C GLY A 264 -15.04 14.34 0.45
N TYR A 265 -13.82 14.63 -0.02
CA TYR A 265 -12.72 15.14 0.80
C TYR A 265 -12.04 16.34 0.14
N LEU A 266 -11.69 17.31 0.97
CA LEU A 266 -10.76 18.38 0.64
C LEU A 266 -9.35 17.88 0.93
N ILE A 267 -8.42 18.06 -0.01
CA ILE A 267 -7.08 17.51 0.06
C ILE A 267 -6.06 18.66 0.10
N LYS A 268 -5.16 18.63 1.06
CA LYS A 268 -4.03 19.56 1.13
C LYS A 268 -2.78 18.92 0.53
N ARG A 269 -1.87 19.73 0.01
CA ARG A 269 -0.54 19.24 -0.39
C ARG A 269 0.22 18.77 0.84
N PRO A 270 0.84 17.58 0.80
CA PRO A 270 1.70 17.14 1.87
C PRO A 270 2.92 18.07 1.98
N VAL A 271 3.43 18.20 3.19
CA VAL A 271 4.66 18.94 3.50
C VAL A 271 5.52 18.12 4.45
N GLY A 272 6.82 18.39 4.48
CA GLY A 272 7.77 17.66 5.33
C GLY A 272 7.79 16.17 4.99
N GLY A 273 7.99 15.31 5.98
CA GLY A 273 8.10 13.86 5.81
C GLY A 273 6.92 13.23 5.07
N ARG A 274 5.70 13.73 5.24
CA ARG A 274 4.54 13.23 4.50
C ARG A 274 4.62 13.39 2.97
N ALA A 275 5.54 14.20 2.47
CA ALA A 275 5.78 14.43 1.04
C ALA A 275 6.94 13.59 0.48
N ASP A 276 7.60 12.78 1.28
CA ASP A 276 8.83 12.09 0.90
C ASP A 276 8.61 11.01 -0.17
N VAL A 277 7.41 10.43 -0.23
CA VAL A 277 7.06 9.41 -1.22
C VAL A 277 6.23 10.01 -2.35
N SER A 278 6.84 10.25 -3.49
CA SER A 278 6.10 10.61 -4.71
C SER A 278 5.54 9.38 -5.41
N ALA A 279 4.39 9.54 -6.11
CA ALA A 279 3.72 8.47 -6.81
C ALA A 279 3.27 8.90 -8.21
N VAL A 280 3.55 8.07 -9.20
CA VAL A 280 3.02 8.20 -10.57
C VAL A 280 2.08 7.03 -10.81
N THR A 281 0.83 7.34 -11.17
CA THR A 281 -0.25 6.36 -11.25
C THR A 281 -0.81 6.28 -12.65
N ARG A 282 -1.06 5.04 -13.10
CA ARG A 282 -1.81 4.74 -14.33
C ARG A 282 -2.81 3.63 -14.05
N TYR A 283 -3.96 3.70 -14.71
CA TYR A 283 -4.90 2.60 -14.79
C TYR A 283 -5.19 2.30 -16.25
N GLU A 284 -4.81 1.12 -16.69
CA GLU A 284 -4.94 0.68 -18.08
C GLU A 284 -5.16 -0.83 -18.14
N ASN A 285 -5.99 -1.28 -19.08
CA ASN A 285 -6.29 -2.70 -19.28
C ASN A 285 -6.75 -3.42 -18.00
N ALA A 286 -7.65 -2.81 -17.24
CA ALA A 286 -8.12 -3.31 -15.95
C ALA A 286 -6.97 -3.61 -14.98
N ARG A 287 -6.00 -2.70 -14.90
CA ARG A 287 -4.82 -2.84 -14.07
C ARG A 287 -4.35 -1.50 -13.53
N TRP A 288 -4.11 -1.45 -12.26
CA TRP A 288 -3.37 -0.37 -11.64
C TRP A 288 -1.87 -0.56 -11.84
N ILE A 289 -1.16 0.53 -12.10
CA ILE A 289 0.30 0.62 -12.16
C ILE A 289 0.69 1.87 -11.38
N VAL A 290 1.31 1.68 -10.25
CA VAL A 290 1.75 2.76 -9.36
C VAL A 290 3.27 2.68 -9.20
N THR A 291 3.96 3.73 -9.58
CA THR A 291 5.41 3.86 -9.41
C THR A 291 5.69 4.85 -8.29
N LEU A 292 6.25 4.36 -7.21
CA LEU A 292 6.71 5.15 -6.07
C LEU A 292 8.17 5.55 -6.25
N ARG A 293 8.52 6.72 -5.73
CA ARG A 293 9.89 7.23 -5.70
C ARG A 293 10.14 7.88 -4.34
N ARG A 294 11.25 7.51 -3.71
CA ARG A 294 11.66 8.07 -2.42
C ARG A 294 13.19 8.07 -2.30
N ALA A 295 13.75 8.99 -1.53
CA ALA A 295 15.16 8.95 -1.17
C ALA A 295 15.52 7.65 -0.47
N LEU A 296 16.73 7.10 -0.70
CA LEU A 296 17.22 5.93 0.03
C LEU A 296 17.31 6.19 1.53
N GLN A 297 17.52 7.45 1.91
CA GLN A 297 17.53 7.93 3.28
C GLN A 297 16.92 9.34 3.31
N THR A 298 15.91 9.57 4.13
CA THR A 298 15.22 10.86 4.28
C THR A 298 15.81 11.71 5.40
N GLY A 299 16.34 11.05 6.44
CA GLY A 299 16.82 11.69 7.67
C GLY A 299 15.81 11.63 8.81
N ASP A 300 14.55 11.23 8.59
CA ASP A 300 13.63 10.90 9.69
C ASP A 300 14.06 9.55 10.31
N PRO A 301 14.22 9.47 11.65
CA PRO A 301 14.65 8.25 12.32
C PRO A 301 13.58 7.13 12.31
N ARG A 302 12.36 7.43 11.92
CA ARG A 302 11.25 6.47 11.82
C ARG A 302 11.16 5.85 10.43
N ASP A 303 11.74 6.49 9.45
CA ASP A 303 11.75 6.05 8.08
C ASP A 303 12.71 4.89 7.85
N VAL A 304 12.32 4.03 6.92
CA VAL A 304 13.19 2.98 6.43
C VAL A 304 14.40 3.56 5.68
N VAL A 305 15.56 2.99 5.93
CA VAL A 305 16.80 3.28 5.21
C VAL A 305 17.13 2.11 4.31
N PHE A 306 17.31 2.38 3.02
CA PHE A 306 17.69 1.36 2.03
C PHE A 306 19.19 1.41 1.80
N VAL A 307 19.88 0.29 2.06
CA VAL A 307 21.34 0.20 1.96
C VAL A 307 21.72 -0.70 0.79
N PRO A 308 22.34 -0.17 -0.28
CA PRO A 308 22.84 -0.99 -1.38
C PRO A 308 23.82 -2.04 -0.91
N GLY A 309 23.59 -3.29 -1.36
CA GLY A 309 24.44 -4.42 -1.01
C GLY A 309 24.20 -5.03 0.37
N ASP A 310 23.20 -4.58 1.09
CA ASP A 310 22.69 -5.31 2.26
C ASP A 310 21.93 -6.55 1.78
N GLU A 311 22.55 -7.73 1.95
CA GLU A 311 21.97 -9.00 1.51
C GLU A 311 20.74 -9.42 2.33
N MET A 312 20.59 -8.91 3.54
CA MET A 312 19.39 -9.15 4.35
C MET A 312 18.19 -8.38 3.82
N GLY A 313 18.43 -7.20 3.27
CA GLY A 313 17.39 -6.30 2.77
C GLY A 313 16.41 -5.86 3.85
N VAL A 314 15.42 -5.08 3.45
CA VAL A 314 14.38 -4.58 4.34
C VAL A 314 13.11 -5.42 4.17
N ALA A 315 12.56 -5.89 5.28
CA ALA A 315 11.29 -6.60 5.27
C ALA A 315 10.13 -5.63 5.04
N PHE A 316 9.16 -6.04 4.23
CA PHE A 316 7.95 -5.27 4.00
C PHE A 316 6.70 -6.14 3.97
N GLY A 317 5.56 -5.51 4.26
CA GLY A 317 4.23 -6.07 4.08
C GLY A 317 3.41 -5.20 3.14
N LEU A 318 2.55 -5.82 2.37
CA LEU A 318 1.67 -5.15 1.42
C LEU A 318 0.21 -5.43 1.79
N ALA A 319 -0.58 -4.38 1.86
CA ALA A 319 -2.04 -4.45 1.96
C ALA A 319 -2.67 -3.74 0.77
N LEU A 320 -3.65 -4.39 0.13
CA LEU A 320 -4.38 -3.86 -1.01
C LEU A 320 -5.85 -3.67 -0.63
N MET A 321 -6.40 -2.49 -0.89
CA MET A 321 -7.79 -2.15 -0.71
C MET A 321 -8.45 -2.01 -2.08
N ASP A 322 -9.55 -2.73 -2.28
CA ASP A 322 -10.35 -2.76 -3.49
C ASP A 322 -11.74 -2.27 -3.10
N HIS A 323 -12.08 -1.07 -3.54
CA HIS A 323 -13.33 -0.38 -3.20
C HIS A 323 -13.69 -0.49 -1.71
N SER A 324 -12.69 -0.31 -0.83
CA SER A 324 -12.86 -0.53 0.60
C SER A 324 -11.93 0.34 1.44
N LEU A 325 -12.37 0.63 2.68
CA LEU A 325 -11.54 1.27 3.71
C LEU A 325 -11.11 0.31 4.81
N TYR A 326 -11.86 -0.75 5.00
CA TYR A 326 -11.74 -1.64 6.16
C TYR A 326 -11.30 -3.03 5.75
N GLU A 327 -11.86 -3.52 4.68
CA GLU A 327 -11.51 -4.80 4.13
C GLU A 327 -10.34 -4.64 3.18
N HIS A 328 -9.32 -5.46 3.35
CA HIS A 328 -8.15 -5.42 2.51
C HIS A 328 -7.53 -6.81 2.33
N TYR A 329 -6.84 -6.98 1.23
CA TYR A 329 -5.99 -8.12 0.96
C TYR A 329 -4.62 -7.85 1.55
N ALA A 330 -4.05 -8.78 2.28
CA ALA A 330 -2.75 -8.59 2.92
C ALA A 330 -1.74 -9.67 2.54
N SER A 331 -0.48 -9.29 2.40
CA SER A 331 0.60 -10.26 2.25
C SER A 331 0.76 -11.05 3.54
N SER A 332 0.77 -12.38 3.43
CA SER A 332 0.93 -13.32 4.55
C SER A 332 2.33 -13.96 4.60
N THR A 333 3.15 -13.67 3.60
CA THR A 333 4.53 -14.11 3.50
C THR A 333 5.47 -12.98 3.90
N VAL A 334 6.64 -13.34 4.42
CA VAL A 334 7.72 -12.37 4.64
C VAL A 334 8.28 -11.98 3.29
N GLU A 335 8.12 -10.72 2.92
CA GLU A 335 8.70 -10.14 1.72
C GLU A 335 9.87 -9.24 2.09
N ARG A 336 10.91 -9.23 1.25
CA ARG A 336 12.10 -8.39 1.47
C ARG A 336 12.51 -7.67 0.20
N LEU A 337 12.90 -6.42 0.34
CA LEU A 337 13.53 -5.64 -0.73
C LEU A 337 15.03 -5.61 -0.51
N VAL A 338 15.78 -6.08 -1.51
CA VAL A 338 17.24 -6.12 -1.52
C VAL A 338 17.75 -5.24 -2.66
N LEU A 339 18.57 -4.27 -2.34
CA LEU A 339 19.25 -3.47 -3.35
C LEU A 339 20.56 -4.17 -3.73
N LEU A 340 20.65 -4.67 -4.96
CA LEU A 340 21.84 -5.35 -5.46
C LEU A 340 22.99 -4.33 -5.64
N LYS A 341 24.22 -4.77 -5.37
CA LYS A 341 25.39 -3.93 -5.66
C LYS A 341 25.45 -3.57 -7.13
N PRO A 342 25.89 -2.35 -7.46
CA PRO A 342 26.12 -1.91 -8.84
C PRO A 342 27.11 -2.82 -9.59
#